data_8b85094523ce22f8f851f15e660194be
#
_entry.id   8b85094523ce22f8f851f15e660194be
#
_cell.length_a   1.000
_cell.length_b   1.000
_cell.length_c   1.000
_cell.angle_alpha   90.00
_cell.angle_beta   90.00
_cell.angle_gamma   90.00
#
_symmetry.space_group_name_H-M   'P 1'
#
loop_
_entity.id
_entity.type
_entity.pdbx_description
1 polymer ?
#
loop_
_entity_poly.entity_id
_entity_poly.type
_entity_poly.pdbx_seq_one_letter_code
_entity_poly.pdbx_strand_id
1 'polypeptide(L)'
;SLNIPVIKELPIGKNLLDHPIMRIVLDLKPECQVSTRMHRHTNCCVRYSSRLAGAGDNDMIMITRNMNPEGEGGLSRGGIAVSVYQAFSHGTVKIRSTDPNEDPNIEENMLSDERDMVRMRDGVLRLRDIGLSSPVRDISVGVQYGSSGRPLDQTLIGDDLDAWIMQECSDAQHASGTCRMGAEDDPNSVVDPHCKVIGSTGLRVIDASI
;
A
#
# COMPACT_ATOMS: atom_id res chain seq x y z
N SER A 1 -28.62 9.80 -5.69
CA SER A 1 -29.42 8.55 -5.57
C SER A 1 -29.49 7.88 -6.93
N LEU A 2 -29.18 6.59 -7.01
CA LEU A 2 -29.23 5.81 -8.25
C LEU A 2 -30.62 5.18 -8.51
N ASN A 3 -31.62 5.53 -7.70
CA ASN A 3 -32.99 4.99 -7.74
C ASN A 3 -33.04 3.44 -7.63
N ILE A 4 -32.08 2.83 -6.96
CA ILE A 4 -32.08 1.40 -6.64
C ILE A 4 -32.80 1.23 -5.29
N PRO A 5 -33.82 0.33 -5.20
CA PRO A 5 -34.45 0.04 -3.94
C PRO A 5 -33.46 -0.54 -2.92
N VAL A 6 -33.38 0.07 -1.74
CA VAL A 6 -32.52 -0.40 -0.67
C VAL A 6 -33.30 -1.43 0.17
N ILE A 7 -32.81 -2.67 0.24
CA ILE A 7 -33.39 -3.72 1.07
C ILE A 7 -32.99 -3.55 2.52
N LYS A 8 -31.69 -3.24 2.76
CA LYS A 8 -31.13 -2.93 4.06
C LYS A 8 -29.98 -1.94 3.89
N GLU A 9 -29.93 -0.90 4.72
CA GLU A 9 -28.76 -0.05 4.79
C GLU A 9 -27.62 -0.77 5.53
N LEU A 10 -26.48 -0.90 4.83
CA LEU A 10 -25.24 -1.44 5.36
C LEU A 10 -24.09 -0.49 4.97
N PRO A 11 -22.99 -0.44 5.76
CA PRO A 11 -21.85 0.41 5.49
C PRO A 11 -20.94 -0.10 4.37
N ILE A 12 -21.50 -0.70 3.32
CA ILE A 12 -20.77 -1.24 2.16
C ILE A 12 -19.93 -0.15 1.51
N GLY A 13 -18.70 -0.46 1.18
CA GLY A 13 -17.76 0.47 0.55
C GLY A 13 -17.14 1.49 1.50
N LYS A 14 -17.53 1.51 2.76
CA LYS A 14 -16.79 2.22 3.81
C LYS A 14 -15.65 1.35 4.33
N ASN A 15 -14.70 1.96 5.05
CA ASN A 15 -13.59 1.24 5.63
C ASN A 15 -12.66 0.59 4.59
N LEU A 16 -12.46 1.22 3.43
CA LEU A 16 -11.43 0.80 2.49
C LEU A 16 -10.06 0.96 3.15
N LEU A 17 -9.33 -0.12 3.26
CA LEU A 17 -7.96 -0.17 3.74
C LEU A 17 -7.05 -0.58 2.59
N ASP A 18 -5.90 0.06 2.47
CA ASP A 18 -4.77 -0.41 1.67
C ASP A 18 -3.46 -0.05 2.36
N HIS A 19 -2.36 -0.52 1.84
CA HIS A 19 -1.02 -0.28 2.39
C HIS A 19 -0.33 0.82 1.59
N PRO A 20 -0.16 2.04 2.15
CA PRO A 20 0.66 3.06 1.51
C PRO A 20 2.10 2.57 1.37
N ILE A 21 2.70 2.78 0.19
CA ILE A 21 4.03 2.30 -0.15
C ILE A 21 4.89 3.37 -0.81
N MET A 22 6.12 3.49 -0.35
CA MET A 22 7.18 4.30 -0.95
C MET A 22 8.33 3.40 -1.38
N ARG A 23 9.03 3.77 -2.45
CA ARG A 23 10.10 2.93 -3.00
C ARG A 23 11.30 3.72 -3.48
N ILE A 24 12.46 3.06 -3.44
CA ILE A 24 13.67 3.49 -4.14
C ILE A 24 13.97 2.51 -5.28
N VAL A 25 14.54 3.04 -6.34
CA VAL A 25 14.99 2.28 -7.51
C VAL A 25 16.51 2.26 -7.51
N LEU A 26 17.07 1.10 -7.77
CA LEU A 26 18.49 0.84 -7.90
C LEU A 26 18.81 0.57 -9.36
N ASP A 27 19.66 1.37 -9.97
CA ASP A 27 20.27 1.05 -11.26
C ASP A 27 21.41 0.06 -11.01
N LEU A 28 21.17 -1.22 -11.32
CA LEU A 28 22.05 -2.33 -10.97
C LEU A 28 23.28 -2.37 -11.88
N LYS A 29 24.45 -2.65 -11.31
CA LYS A 29 25.65 -2.96 -12.07
C LYS A 29 25.41 -4.18 -12.96
N PRO A 30 26.05 -4.27 -14.16
CA PRO A 30 25.82 -5.38 -15.09
C PRO A 30 25.99 -6.77 -14.46
N GLU A 31 26.98 -6.95 -13.61
CA GLU A 31 27.28 -8.20 -12.90
C GLU A 31 26.27 -8.56 -11.79
N CYS A 32 25.42 -7.60 -11.39
CA CYS A 32 24.38 -7.78 -10.37
C CYS A 32 22.98 -7.95 -10.97
N GLN A 33 22.85 -7.87 -12.29
CA GLN A 33 21.59 -8.03 -12.97
C GLN A 33 21.22 -9.50 -13.13
N VAL A 34 19.93 -9.80 -13.06
CA VAL A 34 19.44 -11.14 -13.42
C VAL A 34 19.44 -11.33 -14.92
N SER A 35 19.65 -12.57 -15.38
CA SER A 35 19.79 -12.86 -16.80
C SER A 35 18.46 -13.01 -17.55
N THR A 36 17.34 -13.16 -16.83
CA THR A 36 16.03 -13.38 -17.43
C THR A 36 14.90 -12.92 -16.51
N ARG A 37 13.77 -12.51 -17.10
CA ARG A 37 12.53 -12.19 -16.39
C ARG A 37 11.86 -13.39 -15.72
N MET A 38 12.28 -14.60 -16.03
CA MET A 38 11.78 -15.82 -15.40
C MET A 38 12.31 -16.04 -13.99
N HIS A 39 13.36 -15.30 -13.58
CA HIS A 39 13.79 -15.31 -12.18
C HIS A 39 12.75 -14.71 -11.25
N ARG A 40 12.71 -15.20 -10.03
CA ARG A 40 11.89 -14.60 -8.98
C ARG A 40 12.36 -13.17 -8.70
N HIS A 41 11.46 -12.21 -8.82
CA HIS A 41 11.80 -10.79 -8.64
C HIS A 41 11.84 -10.34 -7.16
N THR A 42 11.04 -10.97 -6.29
CA THR A 42 10.99 -10.67 -4.84
C THR A 42 11.58 -11.84 -4.08
N ASN A 43 12.74 -11.65 -3.47
CA ASN A 43 13.49 -12.69 -2.80
C ASN A 43 13.57 -12.50 -1.28
N CYS A 44 13.34 -11.30 -0.79
CA CYS A 44 13.43 -10.96 0.61
C CYS A 44 12.39 -9.92 1.00
N CYS A 45 11.85 -10.06 2.20
CA CYS A 45 11.11 -9.01 2.88
C CYS A 45 11.47 -9.01 4.36
N VAL A 46 11.35 -7.83 4.98
CA VAL A 46 11.58 -7.65 6.42
C VAL A 46 10.36 -7.02 7.04
N ARG A 47 9.68 -7.73 7.93
CA ARG A 47 8.68 -7.16 8.81
C ARG A 47 9.38 -6.59 10.05
N TYR A 48 9.01 -5.39 10.45
CA TYR A 48 9.56 -4.74 11.63
C TYR A 48 8.51 -3.88 12.34
N SER A 49 8.75 -3.63 13.62
CA SER A 49 7.91 -2.75 14.43
C SER A 49 8.49 -1.34 14.40
N SER A 50 7.70 -0.36 13.98
CA SER A 50 8.11 1.05 14.02
C SER A 50 8.31 1.54 15.44
N ARG A 51 7.49 1.03 16.37
CA ARG A 51 7.36 1.50 17.77
C ARG A 51 6.87 2.95 17.85
N LEU A 52 6.20 3.42 16.82
CA LEU A 52 5.66 4.77 16.71
C LEU A 52 4.13 4.75 16.76
N ALA A 53 3.55 5.86 17.16
CA ALA A 53 2.12 6.14 17.06
C ALA A 53 1.19 5.11 17.71
N GLY A 54 1.68 4.32 18.67
CA GLY A 54 0.89 3.27 19.32
C GLY A 54 0.49 2.11 18.43
N ALA A 55 1.14 1.96 17.27
CA ALA A 55 0.94 0.81 16.39
C ALA A 55 1.45 -0.48 17.05
N GLY A 56 0.88 -1.61 16.64
CA GLY A 56 1.25 -2.93 17.13
C GLY A 56 2.62 -3.40 16.61
N ASP A 57 2.98 -4.62 16.99
CA ASP A 57 4.19 -5.26 16.47
C ASP A 57 4.05 -5.60 14.98
N ASN A 58 5.18 -5.51 14.26
CA ASN A 58 5.27 -5.82 12.83
C ASN A 58 4.33 -4.97 11.95
N ASP A 59 4.16 -3.72 12.30
CA ASP A 59 3.30 -2.75 11.62
C ASP A 59 3.88 -2.21 10.30
N MET A 60 5.16 -2.45 10.03
CA MET A 60 5.88 -2.02 8.84
C MET A 60 6.48 -3.20 8.08
N ILE A 61 6.65 -3.03 6.76
CA ILE A 61 7.36 -4.00 5.92
C ILE A 61 8.33 -3.29 4.97
N MET A 62 9.47 -3.89 4.73
CA MET A 62 10.34 -3.58 3.59
C MET A 62 10.41 -4.78 2.65
N ILE A 63 10.33 -4.52 1.35
CA ILE A 63 10.34 -5.54 0.31
C ILE A 63 11.41 -5.19 -0.70
N THR A 64 12.27 -6.16 -1.02
CA THR A 64 13.32 -6.00 -2.03
C THR A 64 12.96 -6.70 -3.33
N ARG A 65 13.28 -6.05 -4.45
CA ARG A 65 13.18 -6.62 -5.79
C ARG A 65 14.52 -6.53 -6.50
N ASN A 66 14.95 -7.61 -7.13
CA ASN A 66 16.19 -7.67 -7.90
C ASN A 66 16.00 -7.33 -9.38
N MET A 67 14.79 -7.07 -9.81
CA MET A 67 14.42 -6.59 -11.14
C MET A 67 13.06 -5.91 -11.12
N ASN A 68 12.76 -5.15 -12.16
CA ASN A 68 11.44 -4.58 -12.43
C ASN A 68 10.84 -5.26 -13.68
N PRO A 69 10.13 -6.39 -13.55
CA PRO A 69 9.74 -7.22 -14.68
C PRO A 69 8.78 -6.52 -15.67
N GLU A 70 7.98 -5.59 -15.18
CA GLU A 70 6.94 -4.90 -15.95
C GLU A 70 7.28 -3.44 -16.26
N GLY A 71 8.30 -2.91 -15.59
CA GLY A 71 8.65 -1.49 -15.66
C GLY A 71 9.80 -1.19 -16.61
N GLU A 72 10.02 0.11 -16.78
CA GLU A 72 11.18 0.63 -17.51
C GLU A 72 12.49 0.17 -16.86
N GLY A 73 13.47 -0.17 -17.68
CA GLY A 73 14.76 -0.72 -17.24
C GLY A 73 14.76 -2.22 -17.00
N GLY A 74 13.61 -2.88 -16.81
CA GLY A 74 13.49 -4.33 -16.78
C GLY A 74 14.48 -5.03 -15.86
N LEU A 75 15.45 -5.72 -16.41
CA LEU A 75 16.44 -6.52 -15.68
C LEU A 75 17.56 -5.67 -15.04
N SER A 76 17.76 -4.44 -15.51
CA SER A 76 18.80 -3.54 -15.02
C SER A 76 18.40 -2.73 -13.79
N ARG A 77 17.14 -2.79 -13.36
CA ARG A 77 16.62 -2.05 -12.22
C ARG A 77 16.10 -2.96 -11.12
N GLY A 78 16.66 -2.83 -9.95
CA GLY A 78 16.12 -3.38 -8.70
C GLY A 78 15.38 -2.32 -7.90
N GLY A 79 14.93 -2.69 -6.70
CA GLY A 79 14.27 -1.73 -5.82
C GLY A 79 14.12 -2.22 -4.39
N ILE A 80 13.91 -1.28 -3.51
CA ILE A 80 13.50 -1.52 -2.13
C ILE A 80 12.28 -0.64 -1.87
N ALA A 81 11.24 -1.22 -1.30
CA ALA A 81 10.04 -0.50 -0.91
C ALA A 81 9.86 -0.57 0.60
N VAL A 82 9.24 0.48 1.18
CA VAL A 82 8.72 0.47 2.54
C VAL A 82 7.23 0.72 2.50
N SER A 83 6.49 0.04 3.37
CA SER A 83 5.04 0.19 3.45
C SER A 83 4.56 0.16 4.90
N VAL A 84 3.54 0.95 5.19
CA VAL A 84 2.76 0.84 6.42
C VAL A 84 1.80 -0.34 6.26
N TYR A 85 2.03 -1.39 7.04
CA TYR A 85 1.30 -2.65 6.88
C TYR A 85 0.09 -2.82 7.81
N GLN A 86 0.00 -1.99 8.84
CA GLN A 86 -1.18 -1.83 9.69
C GLN A 86 -1.67 -0.38 9.57
N ALA A 87 -2.39 -0.08 8.49
CA ALA A 87 -2.92 1.25 8.25
C ALA A 87 -4.07 1.60 9.20
N PHE A 88 -4.12 2.85 9.65
CA PHE A 88 -5.22 3.45 10.40
C PHE A 88 -6.09 4.34 9.51
N SER A 89 -5.58 4.80 8.39
CA SER A 89 -6.33 5.57 7.41
C SER A 89 -7.38 4.70 6.73
N HIS A 90 -8.55 5.27 6.48
CA HIS A 90 -9.66 4.58 5.85
C HIS A 90 -10.19 5.38 4.66
N GLY A 91 -10.44 4.70 3.57
CA GLY A 91 -11.05 5.22 2.38
C GLY A 91 -12.47 4.75 2.14
N THR A 92 -12.96 4.99 0.94
CA THR A 92 -14.31 4.59 0.51
C THR A 92 -14.33 4.12 -0.94
N VAL A 93 -15.25 3.17 -1.23
CA VAL A 93 -15.64 2.77 -2.58
C VAL A 93 -17.13 3.02 -2.75
N LYS A 94 -17.55 3.77 -3.77
CA LYS A 94 -18.95 4.12 -4.01
C LYS A 94 -19.31 3.92 -5.48
N ILE A 95 -20.39 3.19 -5.75
CA ILE A 95 -20.96 3.17 -7.08
C ILE A 95 -21.51 4.57 -7.44
N ARG A 96 -21.26 5.01 -8.67
CA ARG A 96 -21.71 6.32 -9.19
C ARG A 96 -22.78 6.22 -10.27
N SER A 97 -22.99 5.03 -10.81
CA SER A 97 -23.90 4.76 -11.91
C SER A 97 -24.59 3.41 -11.73
N THR A 98 -25.69 3.19 -12.44
CA THR A 98 -26.32 1.87 -12.60
C THR A 98 -25.73 1.08 -13.76
N ASP A 99 -24.87 1.68 -14.58
CA ASP A 99 -24.13 0.98 -15.62
C ASP A 99 -22.97 0.20 -14.97
N PRO A 100 -22.95 -1.14 -15.07
CA PRO A 100 -21.89 -1.96 -14.47
C PRO A 100 -20.53 -1.79 -15.15
N ASN A 101 -20.46 -1.13 -16.30
CA ASN A 101 -19.20 -0.84 -17.00
C ASN A 101 -18.57 0.49 -16.54
N GLU A 102 -19.28 1.28 -15.76
CA GLU A 102 -18.69 2.48 -15.14
C GLU A 102 -17.96 2.14 -13.86
N ASP A 103 -16.68 2.55 -13.78
CA ASP A 103 -15.87 2.38 -12.60
C ASP A 103 -16.48 3.11 -11.39
N PRO A 104 -16.40 2.51 -10.19
CA PRO A 104 -16.82 3.18 -8.96
C PRO A 104 -15.93 4.39 -8.65
N ASN A 105 -16.42 5.29 -7.79
CA ASN A 105 -15.58 6.29 -7.16
C ASN A 105 -14.79 5.63 -6.03
N ILE A 106 -13.46 5.63 -6.15
CA ILE A 106 -12.54 5.07 -5.16
C ILE A 106 -11.75 6.22 -4.55
N GLU A 107 -11.84 6.35 -3.25
CA GLU A 107 -11.08 7.31 -2.45
C GLU A 107 -10.30 6.52 -1.40
N GLU A 108 -9.03 6.26 -1.64
CA GLU A 108 -8.20 5.45 -0.73
C GLU A 108 -7.90 6.19 0.57
N ASN A 109 -7.78 7.52 0.49
CA ASN A 109 -7.54 8.38 1.65
C ASN A 109 -6.32 7.95 2.49
N MET A 110 -5.31 7.37 1.83
CA MET A 110 -4.09 6.89 2.47
C MET A 110 -3.34 8.02 3.17
N LEU A 111 -2.69 7.71 4.29
CA LEU A 111 -1.92 8.65 5.11
C LEU A 111 -2.73 9.83 5.68
N SER A 112 -4.06 9.77 5.66
CA SER A 112 -4.93 10.78 6.27
C SER A 112 -4.92 10.73 7.80
N ASP A 113 -4.57 9.59 8.37
CA ASP A 113 -4.33 9.45 9.81
C ASP A 113 -2.84 9.75 10.10
N GLU A 114 -2.59 10.70 11.02
CA GLU A 114 -1.22 11.11 11.38
C GLU A 114 -0.35 9.94 11.85
N ARG A 115 -0.96 8.90 12.43
CA ARG A 115 -0.25 7.69 12.85
C ARG A 115 0.40 6.96 11.67
N ASP A 116 -0.23 7.00 10.50
CA ASP A 116 0.32 6.39 9.28
C ASP A 116 1.44 7.28 8.71
N MET A 117 1.24 8.59 8.70
CA MET A 117 2.22 9.55 8.19
C MET A 117 3.53 9.51 9.00
N VAL A 118 3.45 9.52 10.32
CA VAL A 118 4.62 9.42 11.21
C VAL A 118 5.46 8.17 10.90
N ARG A 119 4.80 7.03 10.70
CA ARG A 119 5.46 5.75 10.39
C ARG A 119 6.02 5.73 8.97
N MET A 120 5.29 6.28 8.01
CA MET A 120 5.79 6.38 6.62
C MET A 120 7.01 7.30 6.55
N ARG A 121 7.01 8.42 7.25
CA ARG A 121 8.16 9.34 7.34
C ARG A 121 9.41 8.63 7.87
N ASP A 122 9.30 7.89 8.99
CA ASP A 122 10.38 7.05 9.52
C ASP A 122 10.83 6.01 8.50
N GLY A 123 9.88 5.34 7.84
CA GLY A 123 10.16 4.35 6.79
C GLY A 123 10.95 4.92 5.61
N VAL A 124 10.60 6.11 5.12
CA VAL A 124 11.31 6.80 4.04
C VAL A 124 12.73 7.18 4.44
N LEU A 125 12.93 7.66 5.67
CA LEU A 125 14.27 7.97 6.17
C LEU A 125 15.13 6.70 6.30
N ARG A 126 14.56 5.57 6.71
CA ARG A 126 15.25 4.27 6.71
C ARG A 126 15.58 3.80 5.30
N LEU A 127 14.67 3.97 4.32
CA LEU A 127 14.96 3.68 2.92
C LEU A 127 16.14 4.48 2.40
N ARG A 128 16.20 5.78 2.71
CA ARG A 128 17.34 6.65 2.39
C ARG A 128 18.64 6.07 2.93
N ASP A 129 18.66 5.76 4.22
CA ASP A 129 19.87 5.30 4.90
C ASP A 129 20.35 3.95 4.34
N ILE A 130 19.41 3.03 4.04
CA ILE A 130 19.70 1.77 3.36
C ILE A 130 20.23 2.03 1.95
N GLY A 131 19.56 2.88 1.17
CA GLY A 131 19.97 3.19 -0.20
C GLY A 131 21.34 3.84 -0.30
N LEU A 132 21.74 4.61 0.72
CA LEU A 132 23.07 5.23 0.81
C LEU A 132 24.15 4.33 1.46
N SER A 133 23.80 3.11 1.87
CA SER A 133 24.73 2.18 2.51
C SER A 133 25.74 1.57 1.53
N SER A 134 26.87 1.09 2.04
CA SER A 134 27.90 0.44 1.19
C SER A 134 27.37 -0.79 0.47
N PRO A 135 26.59 -1.71 1.08
CA PRO A 135 26.07 -2.88 0.34
C PRO A 135 25.23 -2.52 -0.88
N VAL A 136 24.45 -1.43 -0.81
CA VAL A 136 23.66 -0.97 -1.96
C VAL A 136 24.55 -0.33 -3.02
N ARG A 137 25.54 0.47 -2.63
CA ARG A 137 26.53 1.02 -3.58
C ARG A 137 27.40 -0.03 -4.25
N ASP A 138 27.62 -1.15 -3.57
CA ASP A 138 28.42 -2.26 -4.14
C ASP A 138 27.69 -2.96 -5.29
N ILE A 139 26.35 -2.93 -5.33
CA ILE A 139 25.52 -3.58 -6.35
C ILE A 139 24.89 -2.63 -7.37
N SER A 140 24.94 -1.30 -7.13
CA SER A 140 24.27 -0.30 -7.97
C SER A 140 25.22 0.80 -8.42
N VAL A 141 24.90 1.43 -9.55
CA VAL A 141 25.59 2.63 -10.07
C VAL A 141 24.81 3.90 -9.75
N GLY A 142 23.54 3.79 -9.38
CA GLY A 142 22.66 4.88 -8.99
C GLY A 142 21.51 4.41 -8.14
N VAL A 143 21.04 5.26 -7.24
CA VAL A 143 19.86 5.01 -6.39
C VAL A 143 19.05 6.29 -6.29
N GLN A 144 17.74 6.18 -6.52
CA GLN A 144 16.83 7.31 -6.49
C GLN A 144 15.45 6.90 -5.97
N TYR A 145 14.63 7.86 -5.55
CA TYR A 145 13.22 7.60 -5.23
C TYR A 145 12.43 7.28 -6.51
N GLY A 146 11.53 6.30 -6.39
CA GLY A 146 10.97 5.59 -7.53
C GLY A 146 10.22 6.43 -8.54
N SER A 147 9.19 7.17 -8.12
CA SER A 147 8.33 7.91 -9.06
C SER A 147 8.91 9.24 -9.47
N SER A 148 9.50 9.98 -8.55
CA SER A 148 10.05 11.32 -8.81
C SER A 148 11.45 11.30 -9.44
N GLY A 149 12.19 10.20 -9.33
CA GLY A 149 13.61 10.18 -9.69
C GLY A 149 14.50 11.04 -8.79
N ARG A 150 13.99 11.50 -7.65
CA ARG A 150 14.74 12.36 -6.71
C ARG A 150 15.95 11.61 -6.15
N PRO A 151 17.16 12.17 -6.18
CA PRO A 151 18.33 11.61 -5.52
C PRO A 151 18.14 11.49 -4.00
N LEU A 152 18.67 10.42 -3.38
CA LEU A 152 18.46 10.16 -1.95
C LEU A 152 19.14 11.19 -1.03
N ASP A 153 20.22 11.79 -1.45
CA ASP A 153 20.91 12.87 -0.73
C ASP A 153 20.13 14.19 -0.71
N GLN A 154 19.09 14.30 -1.55
CA GLN A 154 18.13 15.41 -1.60
C GLN A 154 16.82 15.08 -0.89
N THR A 155 16.81 14.14 0.06
CA THR A 155 15.66 13.83 0.86
C THR A 155 15.19 15.05 1.66
N LEU A 156 13.91 15.37 1.51
CA LEU A 156 13.26 16.47 2.23
C LEU A 156 13.12 16.16 3.73
N ILE A 157 12.82 17.17 4.52
CA ILE A 157 12.59 17.05 5.97
C ILE A 157 11.36 17.85 6.38
N GLY A 158 10.77 17.52 7.54
CA GLY A 158 9.62 18.26 8.10
C GLY A 158 8.41 18.22 7.16
N ASP A 159 7.68 19.31 7.11
CA ASP A 159 6.43 19.46 6.34
C ASP A 159 6.65 19.25 4.83
N ASP A 160 7.81 19.61 4.29
CA ASP A 160 8.14 19.38 2.89
C ASP A 160 8.29 17.88 2.58
N LEU A 161 8.79 17.09 3.53
CA LEU A 161 8.85 15.63 3.40
C LEU A 161 7.44 15.04 3.38
N ASP A 162 6.54 15.48 4.25
CA ASP A 162 5.17 14.99 4.34
C ASP A 162 4.39 15.32 3.07
N ALA A 163 4.48 16.55 2.58
CA ALA A 163 3.83 16.97 1.34
C ALA A 163 4.34 16.14 0.14
N TRP A 164 5.64 15.85 0.12
CA TRP A 164 6.24 15.03 -0.93
C TRP A 164 5.81 13.55 -0.80
N ILE A 165 5.75 12.98 0.41
CA ILE A 165 5.24 11.63 0.64
C ILE A 165 3.80 11.51 0.16
N MET A 166 2.93 12.48 0.47
CA MET A 166 1.54 12.50 0.01
C MET A 166 1.42 12.52 -1.52
N GLN A 167 2.35 13.15 -2.21
CA GLN A 167 2.37 13.22 -3.67
C GLN A 167 2.87 11.94 -4.33
N GLU A 168 3.87 11.28 -3.73
CA GLU A 168 4.61 10.17 -4.34
C GLU A 168 4.18 8.79 -3.86
N CYS A 169 3.45 8.73 -2.73
CA CYS A 169 2.97 7.49 -2.18
C CYS A 169 1.97 6.83 -3.12
N SER A 170 2.11 5.54 -3.31
CA SER A 170 1.15 4.72 -4.04
C SER A 170 0.56 3.63 -3.14
N ASP A 171 -0.51 3.03 -3.61
CA ASP A 171 -1.11 1.84 -2.99
C ASP A 171 -0.25 0.58 -3.24
N ALA A 172 -0.42 -0.42 -2.41
CA ALA A 172 0.19 -1.73 -2.60
C ALA A 172 -0.71 -2.72 -3.34
N GLN A 173 -1.91 -2.30 -3.78
CA GLN A 173 -2.95 -3.12 -4.41
C GLN A 173 -3.46 -4.24 -3.50
N HIS A 174 -3.58 -3.94 -2.22
CA HIS A 174 -4.09 -4.85 -1.18
C HIS A 174 -5.41 -4.36 -0.57
N ALA A 175 -6.25 -3.74 -1.40
CA ALA A 175 -7.54 -3.20 -0.99
C ALA A 175 -8.36 -4.21 -0.19
N SER A 176 -8.88 -3.80 0.98
CA SER A 176 -9.60 -4.67 1.91
C SER A 176 -10.64 -3.90 2.75
N GLY A 177 -11.48 -4.61 3.49
CA GLY A 177 -12.32 -4.06 4.55
C GLY A 177 -13.62 -3.37 4.11
N THR A 178 -13.95 -3.29 2.81
CA THR A 178 -15.14 -2.60 2.29
C THR A 178 -16.46 -3.34 2.54
N CYS A 179 -16.38 -4.63 2.93
CA CYS A 179 -17.51 -5.46 3.41
C CYS A 179 -17.20 -6.01 4.80
N ARG A 180 -16.75 -5.16 5.73
CA ARG A 180 -16.18 -5.50 7.01
C ARG A 180 -17.02 -6.55 7.76
N MET A 181 -16.35 -7.60 8.25
CA MET A 181 -16.93 -8.62 9.10
C MET A 181 -17.12 -8.13 10.54
N GLY A 182 -18.20 -8.53 11.18
CA GLY A 182 -18.44 -8.28 12.60
C GLY A 182 -19.74 -8.83 13.09
N ALA A 183 -20.14 -8.46 14.31
CA ALA A 183 -21.41 -8.87 14.89
C ALA A 183 -22.60 -8.24 14.16
N GLU A 184 -23.76 -8.89 14.17
CA GLU A 184 -24.96 -8.39 13.47
C GLU A 184 -25.48 -7.07 14.04
N ASP A 185 -25.18 -6.77 15.29
CA ASP A 185 -25.53 -5.53 16.00
C ASP A 185 -24.46 -4.43 15.92
N ASP A 186 -23.28 -4.74 15.34
CA ASP A 186 -22.27 -3.71 15.06
C ASP A 186 -22.67 -2.90 13.81
N PRO A 187 -22.94 -1.59 13.93
CA PRO A 187 -23.37 -0.75 12.81
C PRO A 187 -22.30 -0.59 11.70
N ASN A 188 -21.07 -1.01 11.97
CA ASN A 188 -19.98 -0.98 10.99
C ASN A 188 -19.79 -2.32 10.26
N SER A 189 -20.59 -3.33 10.56
CA SER A 189 -20.51 -4.65 9.94
C SER A 189 -21.39 -4.75 8.70
N VAL A 190 -20.86 -5.42 7.68
CA VAL A 190 -21.56 -5.79 6.44
C VAL A 190 -21.85 -7.27 6.39
N VAL A 191 -20.91 -8.11 6.83
CA VAL A 191 -21.06 -9.56 6.91
C VAL A 191 -20.89 -10.06 8.33
N ASP A 192 -21.58 -11.15 8.65
CA ASP A 192 -21.45 -11.86 9.92
C ASP A 192 -20.16 -12.74 9.96
N PRO A 193 -19.79 -13.36 11.09
CA PRO A 193 -18.64 -14.26 11.19
C PRO A 193 -18.69 -15.51 10.29
N HIS A 194 -19.82 -15.77 9.62
CA HIS A 194 -19.99 -16.82 8.62
C HIS A 194 -19.95 -16.27 7.19
N CYS A 195 -19.48 -15.03 7.00
CA CYS A 195 -19.40 -14.31 5.71
C CYS A 195 -20.78 -14.04 5.06
N LYS A 196 -21.89 -14.18 5.78
CA LYS A 196 -23.23 -13.88 5.27
C LYS A 196 -23.47 -12.38 5.32
N VAL A 197 -24.04 -11.82 4.24
CA VAL A 197 -24.46 -10.42 4.22
C VAL A 197 -25.62 -10.23 5.19
N ILE A 198 -25.42 -9.35 6.18
CA ILE A 198 -26.37 -9.10 7.28
C ILE A 198 -27.70 -8.61 6.71
N GLY A 199 -28.80 -9.25 7.11
CA GLY A 199 -30.16 -8.93 6.66
C GLY A 199 -30.52 -9.43 5.27
N SER A 200 -29.70 -10.29 4.67
CA SER A 200 -30.00 -10.99 3.42
C SER A 200 -30.06 -12.51 3.62
N THR A 201 -30.61 -13.22 2.65
CA THR A 201 -30.59 -14.68 2.59
C THR A 201 -29.89 -15.16 1.33
N GLY A 202 -29.05 -16.20 1.46
CA GLY A 202 -28.37 -16.80 0.31
C GLY A 202 -27.20 -16.02 -0.27
N LEU A 203 -26.78 -14.89 0.35
CA LEU A 203 -25.68 -14.03 -0.12
C LEU A 203 -24.51 -14.07 0.87
N ARG A 204 -23.30 -14.23 0.32
CA ARG A 204 -22.03 -14.18 1.07
C ARG A 204 -20.99 -13.36 0.33
N VAL A 205 -20.08 -12.76 1.08
CA VAL A 205 -18.83 -12.15 0.57
C VAL A 205 -17.66 -12.91 1.19
N ILE A 206 -16.74 -13.43 0.35
CA ILE A 206 -15.61 -14.26 0.78
C ILE A 206 -14.37 -13.83 -0.04
N ASP A 207 -13.87 -12.66 0.27
CA ASP A 207 -12.64 -12.09 -0.31
C ASP A 207 -12.03 -11.10 0.68
N ALA A 208 -10.99 -10.35 0.29
CA ALA A 208 -10.30 -9.41 1.16
C ALA A 208 -11.17 -8.21 1.61
N SER A 209 -12.37 -8.03 1.08
CA SER A 209 -13.27 -6.94 1.50
C SER A 209 -13.92 -7.17 2.88
N ILE A 210 -13.87 -8.39 3.45
CA ILE A 210 -14.43 -8.76 4.75
C ILE A 210 -13.55 -8.39 5.95
#